data_47ca69743482911ad20f79c0fe2594ab
#
_entry.id   47ca69743482911ad20f79c0fe2594ab
#
_cell.length_a   1.000
_cell.length_b   1.000
_cell.length_c   1.000
_cell.angle_alpha   90.00
_cell.angle_beta   90.00
_cell.angle_gamma   90.00
#
_symmetry.space_group_name_H-M   'P 1'
#
loop_
_entity.id
_entity.type
_entity.pdbx_description
1 polymer ?
#
loop_
_entity_poly.entity_id
_entity_poly.type
_entity_poly.pdbx_seq_one_letter_code
_entity_poly.pdbx_strand_id
1 'polypeptide(L)'
;DHMRPETNASLRKERIGLIELHEKESSKAKALRIAAETITDQPYDYVLILDADNLISPCYLQELNKAVSQGIKAIQTHRKAKNMNTDIALLDAAIEEMNNSIFRKGHIRLGFSSALTGSGMAFDFRWFVRNIIHTHSTGEDKELEELLLRQGIHIEYIDTLETLDEKVRQPDALRNQRRRWIATQLFLALKMGRNLPAALLNGNGDYLLKTLQAFIAPRSILLALIGFFSCVLCIFSPASSIKWWILLILLNGALYLAIPSNMRYKYMSRILRQTPYFVIIMLLNLFHLKGMA
;
A
#
# COMPACT_ATOMS: atom_id res chain seq x y z
N ASP A 1 -11.97 -17.64 -4.98
CA ASP A 1 -10.89 -18.44 -5.52
C ASP A 1 -10.34 -19.36 -4.45
N HIS A 2 -10.27 -20.68 -4.71
CA HIS A 2 -9.84 -21.75 -3.78
C HIS A 2 -10.50 -21.71 -2.39
N MET A 3 -11.70 -21.15 -2.30
CA MET A 3 -12.51 -21.17 -1.07
C MET A 3 -13.01 -22.56 -0.77
N ARG A 4 -13.21 -22.86 0.51
CA ARG A 4 -13.82 -24.15 0.92
C ARG A 4 -15.21 -24.27 0.35
N PRO A 5 -15.64 -25.47 -0.09
CA PRO A 5 -16.99 -25.69 -0.62
C PRO A 5 -18.11 -25.23 0.31
N GLU A 6 -17.93 -25.43 1.63
CA GLU A 6 -18.89 -24.99 2.66
C GLU A 6 -19.03 -23.47 2.70
N THR A 7 -17.92 -22.74 2.50
CA THR A 7 -17.92 -21.28 2.43
C THR A 7 -18.68 -20.79 1.19
N ASN A 8 -18.42 -21.38 0.02
CA ASN A 8 -19.15 -21.06 -1.21
C ASN A 8 -20.64 -21.37 -1.06
N ALA A 9 -21.00 -22.52 -0.44
CA ALA A 9 -22.39 -22.88 -0.15
C ALA A 9 -23.08 -21.88 0.79
N SER A 10 -22.36 -21.34 1.77
CA SER A 10 -22.86 -20.29 2.65
C SER A 10 -23.05 -18.96 1.90
N LEU A 11 -22.08 -18.56 1.09
CA LEU A 11 -22.16 -17.32 0.30
C LEU A 11 -23.30 -17.33 -0.72
N ARG A 12 -23.60 -18.49 -1.33
CA ARG A 12 -24.74 -18.65 -2.26
C ARG A 12 -26.12 -18.41 -1.60
N LYS A 13 -26.22 -18.52 -0.27
CA LYS A 13 -27.43 -18.20 0.48
C LYS A 13 -27.64 -16.71 0.70
N GLU A 14 -26.56 -15.93 0.57
CA GLU A 14 -26.62 -14.49 0.70
C GLU A 14 -27.11 -13.83 -0.60
N ARG A 15 -27.65 -12.62 -0.50
CA ARG A 15 -28.10 -11.84 -1.67
C ARG A 15 -26.92 -11.13 -2.36
N ILE A 16 -25.94 -11.92 -2.81
CA ILE A 16 -24.73 -11.44 -3.48
C ILE A 16 -24.48 -12.20 -4.78
N GLY A 17 -23.83 -11.58 -5.74
CA GLY A 17 -23.29 -12.27 -6.90
C GLY A 17 -22.02 -13.02 -6.50
N LEU A 18 -21.96 -14.32 -6.77
CA LEU A 18 -20.80 -15.16 -6.49
C LEU A 18 -20.15 -15.61 -7.80
N ILE A 19 -18.88 -15.24 -8.00
CA ILE A 19 -18.06 -15.69 -9.12
C ILE A 19 -17.03 -16.67 -8.57
N GLU A 20 -17.12 -17.94 -8.94
CA GLU A 20 -16.19 -18.98 -8.53
C GLU A 20 -15.09 -19.17 -9.58
N LEU A 21 -13.83 -19.12 -9.14
CA LEU A 21 -12.68 -19.36 -10.00
C LEU A 21 -12.07 -20.72 -9.70
N HIS A 22 -11.86 -21.54 -10.74
CA HIS A 22 -11.30 -22.89 -10.64
C HIS A 22 -9.94 -23.02 -11.32
N GLU A 23 -9.18 -21.95 -11.40
CA GLU A 23 -7.91 -21.86 -12.10
C GLU A 23 -6.75 -22.38 -11.25
N LYS A 24 -5.82 -23.13 -11.88
CA LYS A 24 -4.64 -23.68 -11.19
C LYS A 24 -3.72 -22.58 -10.63
N GLU A 25 -3.55 -21.50 -11.39
CA GLU A 25 -2.80 -20.32 -10.96
C GLU A 25 -3.76 -19.12 -10.86
N SER A 26 -3.92 -18.62 -9.67
CA SER A 26 -4.79 -17.50 -9.38
C SER A 26 -4.02 -16.35 -8.75
N SER A 27 -4.45 -15.14 -9.07
CA SER A 27 -3.99 -13.90 -8.45
C SER A 27 -5.16 -12.96 -8.26
N LYS A 28 -5.01 -12.00 -7.35
CA LYS A 28 -6.02 -10.96 -7.14
C LYS A 28 -6.29 -10.16 -8.43
N ALA A 29 -5.25 -9.82 -9.18
CA ALA A 29 -5.37 -9.16 -10.49
C ALA A 29 -6.26 -9.96 -11.45
N LYS A 30 -6.05 -11.29 -11.54
CA LYS A 30 -6.84 -12.17 -12.39
C LYS A 30 -8.31 -12.25 -11.92
N ALA A 31 -8.53 -12.39 -10.62
CA ALA A 31 -9.87 -12.41 -10.05
C ALA A 31 -10.64 -11.12 -10.31
N LEU A 32 -9.99 -9.97 -10.12
CA LEU A 32 -10.58 -8.67 -10.40
C LEU A 32 -10.89 -8.47 -11.89
N ARG A 33 -10.03 -8.96 -12.80
CA ARG A 33 -10.25 -8.90 -14.24
C ARG A 33 -11.48 -9.73 -14.63
N ILE A 34 -11.56 -10.99 -14.19
CA ILE A 34 -12.71 -11.86 -14.49
C ILE A 34 -14.01 -11.27 -13.92
N ALA A 35 -13.96 -10.73 -12.70
CA ALA A 35 -15.11 -10.04 -12.11
C ALA A 35 -15.54 -8.84 -12.97
N ALA A 36 -14.58 -8.00 -13.40
CA ALA A 36 -14.86 -6.84 -14.26
C ALA A 36 -15.48 -7.25 -15.61
N GLU A 37 -14.94 -8.30 -16.25
CA GLU A 37 -15.48 -8.85 -17.51
C GLU A 37 -16.91 -9.36 -17.34
N THR A 38 -17.21 -10.04 -16.21
CA THR A 38 -18.53 -10.60 -15.93
C THR A 38 -19.61 -9.53 -15.75
N ILE A 39 -19.24 -8.35 -15.23
CA ILE A 39 -20.19 -7.27 -14.91
C ILE A 39 -20.07 -6.05 -15.82
N THR A 40 -19.32 -6.16 -16.94
CA THR A 40 -18.99 -5.02 -17.80
C THR A 40 -20.23 -4.33 -18.38
N ASP A 41 -21.30 -5.07 -18.66
CA ASP A 41 -22.52 -4.54 -19.24
C ASP A 41 -23.53 -3.99 -18.20
N GLN A 42 -23.16 -4.03 -16.92
CA GLN A 42 -24.00 -3.51 -15.85
C GLN A 42 -23.87 -1.97 -15.76
N PRO A 43 -24.94 -1.26 -15.41
CA PRO A 43 -24.96 0.20 -15.33
C PRO A 43 -24.39 0.70 -14.01
N TYR A 44 -23.15 0.25 -13.64
CA TYR A 44 -22.45 0.75 -12.47
C TYR A 44 -21.68 2.01 -12.78
N ASP A 45 -21.65 2.94 -11.84
CA ASP A 45 -20.88 4.18 -11.92
C ASP A 45 -19.47 3.98 -11.32
N TYR A 46 -19.40 3.22 -10.20
CA TYR A 46 -18.15 2.99 -9.47
C TYR A 46 -18.01 1.54 -9.04
N VAL A 47 -16.75 1.13 -8.89
CA VAL A 47 -16.37 -0.14 -8.26
C VAL A 47 -15.60 0.15 -6.98
N LEU A 48 -15.97 -0.52 -5.88
CA LEU A 48 -15.24 -0.53 -4.61
C LEU A 48 -14.58 -1.89 -4.42
N ILE A 49 -13.28 -1.92 -4.19
CA ILE A 49 -12.50 -3.13 -3.98
C ILE A 49 -12.19 -3.26 -2.49
N LEU A 50 -12.64 -4.37 -1.91
CA LEU A 50 -12.37 -4.77 -0.52
C LEU A 50 -11.79 -6.19 -0.51
N ASP A 51 -10.89 -6.46 0.44
CA ASP A 51 -10.45 -7.82 0.72
C ASP A 51 -11.53 -8.58 1.53
N ALA A 52 -11.55 -9.90 1.43
CA ALA A 52 -12.60 -10.73 2.04
C ALA A 52 -12.64 -10.66 3.57
N ASP A 53 -11.57 -10.21 4.20
CA ASP A 53 -11.44 -10.04 5.65
C ASP A 53 -11.67 -8.59 6.13
N ASN A 54 -11.98 -7.68 5.21
CA ASN A 54 -12.21 -6.29 5.57
C ASN A 54 -13.57 -6.09 6.24
N LEU A 55 -13.60 -5.13 7.16
CA LEU A 55 -14.83 -4.62 7.76
C LEU A 55 -14.95 -3.13 7.48
N ILE A 56 -16.17 -2.71 7.16
CA ILE A 56 -16.52 -1.31 6.89
C ILE A 56 -17.70 -0.90 7.76
N SER A 57 -17.86 0.40 7.99
CA SER A 57 -19.00 0.94 8.75
C SER A 57 -20.31 0.83 7.96
N PRO A 58 -21.48 0.77 8.62
CA PRO A 58 -22.77 0.77 7.93
C PRO A 58 -23.00 1.97 6.99
N CYS A 59 -22.42 3.13 7.32
CA CYS A 59 -22.55 4.36 6.52
C CYS A 59 -21.47 4.49 5.44
N TYR A 60 -20.59 3.51 5.28
CA TYR A 60 -19.42 3.59 4.40
C TYR A 60 -19.78 3.93 2.96
N LEU A 61 -20.74 3.23 2.36
CA LEU A 61 -21.15 3.49 0.98
C LEU A 61 -21.82 4.85 0.82
N GLN A 62 -22.55 5.32 1.83
CA GLN A 62 -23.16 6.65 1.81
C GLN A 62 -22.09 7.76 1.80
N GLU A 63 -21.07 7.63 2.65
CA GLU A 63 -19.97 8.61 2.69
C GLU A 63 -19.12 8.54 1.41
N LEU A 64 -18.84 7.33 0.91
CA LEU A 64 -18.15 7.15 -0.38
C LEU A 64 -18.94 7.80 -1.51
N ASN A 65 -20.26 7.64 -1.55
CA ASN A 65 -21.12 8.22 -2.57
C ASN A 65 -21.08 9.75 -2.60
N LYS A 66 -20.93 10.41 -1.44
CA LYS A 66 -20.73 11.87 -1.40
C LYS A 66 -19.45 12.30 -2.11
N ALA A 67 -18.37 11.52 -2.00
CA ALA A 67 -17.11 11.83 -2.66
C ALA A 67 -17.19 11.56 -4.16
N VAL A 68 -17.73 10.42 -4.58
CA VAL A 68 -17.83 10.07 -6.02
C VAL A 68 -18.80 10.99 -6.77
N SER A 69 -19.83 11.51 -6.11
CA SER A 69 -20.77 12.48 -6.72
C SER A 69 -20.10 13.83 -7.07
N GLN A 70 -18.89 14.08 -6.56
CA GLN A 70 -18.06 15.24 -6.95
C GLN A 70 -17.23 14.96 -8.21
N GLY A 71 -17.36 13.80 -8.84
CA GLY A 71 -16.63 13.42 -10.05
C GLY A 71 -15.21 12.90 -9.82
N ILE A 72 -14.87 12.53 -8.58
CA ILE A 72 -13.55 11.96 -8.22
C ILE A 72 -13.43 10.56 -8.81
N LYS A 73 -12.48 10.33 -9.72
CA LYS A 73 -12.34 9.08 -10.47
C LYS A 73 -11.64 7.95 -9.73
N ALA A 74 -10.81 8.26 -8.75
CA ALA A 74 -10.07 7.27 -7.98
C ALA A 74 -9.93 7.72 -6.52
N ILE A 75 -10.23 6.81 -5.60
CA ILE A 75 -10.25 7.07 -4.16
C ILE A 75 -9.53 5.94 -3.44
N GLN A 76 -8.69 6.29 -2.47
CA GLN A 76 -8.19 5.40 -1.44
C GLN A 76 -8.82 5.82 -0.10
N THR A 77 -9.37 4.87 0.63
CA THR A 77 -9.87 5.11 1.99
C THR A 77 -8.82 4.78 3.03
N HIS A 78 -9.06 5.16 4.30
CA HIS A 78 -8.13 4.92 5.40
C HIS A 78 -8.10 3.43 5.77
N ARG A 79 -7.08 2.71 5.31
CA ARG A 79 -6.86 1.33 5.72
C ARG A 79 -6.27 1.29 7.13
N LYS A 80 -6.99 0.66 8.06
CA LYS A 80 -6.68 0.62 9.50
C LYS A 80 -6.63 -0.81 10.00
N ALA A 81 -5.80 -1.07 11.00
CA ALA A 81 -5.68 -2.40 11.57
C ALA A 81 -6.94 -2.81 12.36
N LYS A 82 -7.50 -3.96 12.02
CA LYS A 82 -8.58 -4.63 12.76
C LYS A 82 -8.07 -5.29 14.05
N ASN A 83 -6.82 -5.75 14.06
CA ASN A 83 -6.20 -6.42 15.19
C ASN A 83 -4.81 -5.86 15.51
N MET A 84 -4.49 -5.80 16.81
CA MET A 84 -3.18 -5.39 17.35
C MET A 84 -2.81 -6.27 18.56
N ASN A 85 -3.24 -7.54 18.55
CA ASN A 85 -3.14 -8.47 19.67
C ASN A 85 -1.76 -9.11 19.82
N THR A 86 -0.93 -9.10 18.76
CA THR A 86 0.48 -9.55 18.81
C THR A 86 1.42 -8.38 18.54
N ASP A 87 2.70 -8.51 18.95
CA ASP A 87 3.70 -7.47 18.67
C ASP A 87 3.94 -7.29 17.16
N ILE A 88 3.83 -8.36 16.39
CA ILE A 88 3.94 -8.34 14.92
C ILE A 88 2.76 -7.57 14.32
N ALA A 89 1.53 -7.89 14.71
CA ALA A 89 0.35 -7.18 14.21
C ALA A 89 0.36 -5.69 14.60
N LEU A 90 0.84 -5.39 15.82
CA LEU A 90 1.00 -4.02 16.29
C LEU A 90 2.04 -3.25 15.47
N LEU A 91 3.19 -3.87 15.18
CA LEU A 91 4.22 -3.26 14.33
C LEU A 91 3.70 -3.01 12.91
N ASP A 92 3.00 -4.00 12.33
CA ASP A 92 2.41 -3.88 11.00
C ASP A 92 1.34 -2.77 10.95
N ALA A 93 0.51 -2.67 11.99
CA ALA A 93 -0.44 -1.58 12.16
C ALA A 93 0.24 -0.21 12.24
N ALA A 94 1.33 -0.08 13.00
CA ALA A 94 2.08 1.17 13.09
C ALA A 94 2.70 1.58 11.75
N ILE A 95 3.23 0.61 10.99
CA ILE A 95 3.77 0.84 9.64
C ILE A 95 2.67 1.31 8.68
N GLU A 96 1.46 0.71 8.76
CA GLU A 96 0.32 1.13 7.94
C GLU A 96 -0.10 2.58 8.27
N GLU A 97 -0.17 2.95 9.55
CA GLU A 97 -0.50 4.32 9.95
C GLU A 97 0.58 5.34 9.53
N MET A 98 1.86 4.96 9.57
CA MET A 98 2.92 5.78 8.97
C MET A 98 2.71 5.97 7.46
N ASN A 99 2.27 4.93 6.74
CA ASN A 99 1.95 5.03 5.32
C ASN A 99 0.74 5.93 5.07
N ASN A 100 -0.32 5.82 5.88
CA ASN A 100 -1.49 6.68 5.83
C ASN A 100 -1.08 8.15 6.02
N SER A 101 -0.23 8.42 7.02
CA SER A 101 0.23 9.76 7.33
C SER A 101 1.11 10.37 6.22
N ILE A 102 2.08 9.60 5.70
CA ILE A 102 3.11 10.13 4.79
C ILE A 102 2.63 10.07 3.34
N PHE A 103 2.25 8.88 2.83
CA PHE A 103 2.05 8.64 1.40
C PHE A 103 0.59 8.85 0.93
N ARG A 104 -0.34 9.12 1.85
CA ARG A 104 -1.74 9.39 1.54
C ARG A 104 -2.11 10.77 2.02
N LYS A 105 -2.37 10.97 3.31
CA LYS A 105 -2.75 12.25 3.90
C LYS A 105 -1.74 13.37 3.64
N GLY A 106 -0.43 13.06 3.80
CA GLY A 106 0.66 14.02 3.54
C GLY A 106 0.71 14.42 2.07
N HIS A 107 0.58 13.46 1.15
CA HIS A 107 0.55 13.74 -0.29
C HIS A 107 -0.61 14.65 -0.67
N ILE A 108 -1.84 14.32 -0.25
CA ILE A 108 -3.02 15.15 -0.53
C ILE A 108 -2.83 16.58 -0.03
N ARG A 109 -2.27 16.77 1.16
CA ARG A 109 -1.99 18.10 1.72
C ARG A 109 -0.98 18.90 0.91
N LEU A 110 -0.11 18.23 0.17
CA LEU A 110 0.88 18.84 -0.73
C LEU A 110 0.37 18.96 -2.19
N GLY A 111 -0.88 18.59 -2.45
CA GLY A 111 -1.47 18.62 -3.79
C GLY A 111 -1.09 17.45 -4.69
N PHE A 112 -0.55 16.36 -4.13
CA PHE A 112 -0.20 15.14 -4.84
C PHE A 112 -1.20 14.01 -4.59
N SER A 113 -1.24 13.05 -5.51
CA SER A 113 -2.08 11.86 -5.39
C SER A 113 -1.72 10.96 -4.23
N SER A 114 -2.73 10.36 -3.63
CA SER A 114 -2.60 9.31 -2.63
C SER A 114 -1.95 8.05 -3.19
N ALA A 115 -1.34 7.25 -2.33
CA ALA A 115 -0.93 5.89 -2.66
C ALA A 115 -2.10 4.91 -2.51
N LEU A 116 -2.25 3.96 -3.45
CA LEU A 116 -3.16 2.82 -3.33
C LEU A 116 -2.58 1.70 -2.45
N THR A 117 -3.43 0.84 -1.89
CA THR A 117 -3.03 -0.21 -0.93
C THR A 117 -3.70 -1.56 -1.09
N GLY A 118 -4.29 -1.83 -2.24
CA GLY A 118 -4.93 -3.11 -2.51
C GLY A 118 -6.35 -3.26 -1.97
N SER A 119 -6.77 -2.49 -0.97
CA SER A 119 -8.10 -2.57 -0.38
C SER A 119 -8.62 -1.20 0.04
N GLY A 120 -9.95 -1.02 0.11
CA GLY A 120 -10.57 0.28 0.33
C GLY A 120 -10.32 1.24 -0.84
N MET A 121 -10.25 0.70 -2.05
CA MET A 121 -10.02 1.45 -3.28
C MET A 121 -11.33 1.55 -4.06
N ALA A 122 -11.70 2.75 -4.48
CA ALA A 122 -12.84 2.97 -5.37
C ALA A 122 -12.40 3.65 -6.65
N PHE A 123 -12.98 3.24 -7.77
CA PHE A 123 -12.65 3.74 -9.10
C PHE A 123 -13.92 3.99 -9.91
N ASP A 124 -13.86 4.97 -10.84
CA ASP A 124 -14.82 5.03 -11.94
C ASP A 124 -14.89 3.67 -12.63
N PHE A 125 -16.09 3.13 -12.77
CA PHE A 125 -16.29 1.76 -13.24
C PHE A 125 -15.76 1.56 -14.67
N ARG A 126 -16.04 2.51 -15.57
CA ARG A 126 -15.60 2.41 -16.96
C ARG A 126 -14.08 2.51 -17.08
N TRP A 127 -13.46 3.37 -16.27
CA TRP A 127 -12.01 3.44 -16.19
C TRP A 127 -11.42 2.12 -15.68
N PHE A 128 -11.97 1.58 -14.60
CA PHE A 128 -11.49 0.34 -14.00
C PHE A 128 -11.55 -0.84 -14.99
N VAL A 129 -12.70 -1.10 -15.61
CA VAL A 129 -12.86 -2.20 -16.58
C VAL A 129 -11.84 -2.12 -17.71
N ARG A 130 -11.58 -0.92 -18.24
CA ARG A 130 -10.63 -0.71 -19.34
C ARG A 130 -9.16 -0.90 -18.94
N ASN A 131 -8.83 -0.71 -17.65
CA ASN A 131 -7.44 -0.67 -17.20
C ASN A 131 -7.01 -1.90 -16.40
N ILE A 132 -7.93 -2.62 -15.74
CA ILE A 132 -7.61 -3.82 -14.96
C ILE A 132 -7.00 -4.95 -15.81
N ILE A 133 -7.32 -5.00 -17.10
CA ILE A 133 -6.75 -5.96 -18.05
C ILE A 133 -5.24 -5.80 -18.25
N HIS A 134 -4.68 -4.64 -17.91
CA HIS A 134 -3.26 -4.31 -18.03
C HIS A 134 -2.46 -4.60 -16.76
N THR A 135 -3.10 -5.16 -15.73
CA THR A 135 -2.44 -5.55 -14.48
C THR A 135 -2.12 -7.05 -14.50
N HIS A 136 -0.88 -7.39 -14.20
CA HIS A 136 -0.38 -8.77 -14.32
C HIS A 136 0.39 -9.26 -13.09
N SER A 137 0.91 -8.32 -12.27
CA SER A 137 1.72 -8.66 -11.11
C SER A 137 0.87 -8.95 -9.87
N THR A 138 1.52 -9.44 -8.81
CA THR A 138 0.91 -9.61 -7.49
C THR A 138 0.71 -8.29 -6.73
N GLY A 139 1.01 -7.15 -7.36
CA GLY A 139 0.80 -5.80 -6.85
C GLY A 139 -0.10 -5.02 -7.79
N GLU A 140 -1.29 -5.54 -8.06
CA GLU A 140 -2.30 -4.95 -8.95
C GLU A 140 -2.67 -3.53 -8.56
N ASP A 141 -2.68 -3.23 -7.26
CA ASP A 141 -2.91 -1.89 -6.71
C ASP A 141 -1.85 -0.90 -7.18
N LYS A 142 -0.59 -1.31 -7.19
CA LYS A 142 0.53 -0.48 -7.64
C LYS A 142 0.55 -0.29 -9.16
N GLU A 143 0.13 -1.30 -9.90
CA GLU A 143 -0.04 -1.17 -11.34
C GLU A 143 -1.21 -0.27 -11.70
N LEU A 144 -2.35 -0.34 -10.99
CA LEU A 144 -3.47 0.59 -11.13
C LEU A 144 -3.06 2.02 -10.75
N GLU A 145 -2.28 2.21 -9.67
CA GLU A 145 -1.72 3.50 -9.27
C GLU A 145 -0.87 4.08 -10.42
N GLU A 146 0.03 3.30 -11.00
CA GLU A 146 0.86 3.73 -12.15
C GLU A 146 0.00 4.15 -13.34
N LEU A 147 -1.03 3.36 -13.68
CA LEU A 147 -1.93 3.66 -14.80
C LEU A 147 -2.73 4.95 -14.60
N LEU A 148 -3.25 5.19 -13.38
CA LEU A 148 -3.94 6.44 -13.02
C LEU A 148 -3.02 7.65 -13.19
N LEU A 149 -1.85 7.59 -12.57
CA LEU A 149 -0.89 8.70 -12.59
C LEU A 149 -0.37 8.98 -14.00
N ARG A 150 -0.12 7.93 -14.80
CA ARG A 150 0.30 8.08 -16.20
C ARG A 150 -0.75 8.78 -17.06
N GLN A 151 -2.03 8.56 -16.75
CA GLN A 151 -3.16 9.21 -17.40
C GLN A 151 -3.51 10.58 -16.79
N GLY A 152 -2.75 11.08 -15.82
CA GLY A 152 -3.01 12.35 -15.14
C GLY A 152 -4.27 12.33 -14.27
N ILE A 153 -4.71 11.15 -13.82
CA ILE A 153 -5.88 11.01 -12.94
C ILE A 153 -5.41 11.06 -11.49
N HIS A 154 -5.93 12.06 -10.76
CA HIS A 154 -5.65 12.23 -9.33
C HIS A 154 -6.31 11.14 -8.50
N ILE A 155 -5.59 10.64 -7.49
CA ILE A 155 -6.07 9.66 -6.52
C ILE A 155 -6.35 10.40 -5.22
N GLU A 156 -7.62 10.53 -4.84
CA GLU A 156 -8.05 11.16 -3.60
C GLU A 156 -7.86 10.24 -2.40
N TYR A 157 -7.72 10.82 -1.19
CA TYR A 157 -7.66 10.08 0.07
C TYR A 157 -8.73 10.55 1.04
N ILE A 158 -9.58 9.62 1.49
CA ILE A 158 -10.59 9.90 2.50
C ILE A 158 -10.15 9.34 3.85
N ASP A 159 -9.53 10.20 4.65
CA ASP A 159 -8.97 9.87 5.98
C ASP A 159 -10.04 9.44 7.00
N THR A 160 -11.26 9.95 6.86
CA THR A 160 -12.39 9.68 7.78
C THR A 160 -13.13 8.39 7.46
N LEU A 161 -12.91 7.78 6.30
CA LEU A 161 -13.59 6.57 5.86
C LEU A 161 -12.69 5.35 6.07
N GLU A 162 -12.92 4.63 7.18
CA GLU A 162 -12.04 3.54 7.60
C GLU A 162 -12.41 2.21 6.97
N THR A 163 -11.41 1.52 6.38
CA THR A 163 -11.48 0.11 5.98
C THR A 163 -10.62 -0.70 6.95
N LEU A 164 -11.25 -1.49 7.79
CA LEU A 164 -10.56 -2.30 8.80
C LEU A 164 -10.00 -3.57 8.15
N ASP A 165 -8.70 -3.78 8.29
CA ASP A 165 -7.91 -4.84 7.65
C ASP A 165 -7.21 -5.73 8.68
N GLU A 166 -7.17 -7.03 8.47
CA GLU A 166 -6.52 -7.95 9.39
C GLU A 166 -5.01 -7.98 9.18
N LYS A 167 -4.26 -7.65 10.24
CA LYS A 167 -2.79 -7.64 10.21
C LYS A 167 -2.22 -9.02 10.50
N VAL A 168 -1.11 -9.35 9.82
CA VAL A 168 -0.41 -10.62 10.02
C VAL A 168 0.04 -10.79 11.45
N ARG A 169 -0.11 -12.01 12.00
CA ARG A 169 0.20 -12.32 13.38
C ARG A 169 1.51 -13.10 13.53
N GLN A 170 1.97 -13.73 12.44
CA GLN A 170 3.12 -14.61 12.42
C GLN A 170 4.33 -13.94 11.75
N PRO A 171 5.55 -14.12 12.30
CA PRO A 171 6.75 -13.52 11.73
C PRO A 171 7.04 -13.95 10.28
N ASP A 172 6.84 -15.24 9.96
CA ASP A 172 7.08 -15.76 8.62
C ASP A 172 6.11 -15.19 7.59
N ALA A 173 4.84 -15.02 7.97
CA ALA A 173 3.85 -14.36 7.11
C ALA A 173 4.25 -12.91 6.81
N LEU A 174 4.71 -12.16 7.84
CA LEU A 174 5.23 -10.81 7.67
C LEU A 174 6.45 -10.79 6.74
N ARG A 175 7.42 -11.71 6.97
CA ARG A 175 8.62 -11.82 6.12
C ARG A 175 8.27 -12.05 4.66
N ASN A 176 7.38 -13.00 4.38
CA ASN A 176 6.96 -13.34 3.02
C ASN A 176 6.20 -12.18 2.36
N GLN A 177 5.30 -11.52 3.09
CA GLN A 177 4.58 -10.34 2.62
C GLN A 177 5.55 -9.22 2.26
N ARG A 178 6.53 -8.89 3.12
CA ARG A 178 7.52 -7.83 2.88
C ARG A 178 8.44 -8.16 1.70
N ARG A 179 8.84 -9.42 1.54
CA ARG A 179 9.65 -9.85 0.40
C ARG A 179 8.91 -9.60 -0.92
N ARG A 180 7.63 -9.97 -0.99
CA ARG A 180 6.78 -9.70 -2.15
C ARG A 180 6.67 -8.19 -2.43
N TRP A 181 6.48 -7.37 -1.41
CA TRP A 181 6.37 -5.92 -1.56
C TRP A 181 7.67 -5.26 -2.08
N ILE A 182 8.84 -5.72 -1.62
CA ILE A 182 10.12 -5.22 -2.13
C ILE A 182 10.26 -5.59 -3.63
N ALA A 183 9.92 -6.83 -4.02
CA ALA A 183 9.96 -7.27 -5.41
C ALA A 183 9.03 -6.43 -6.30
N THR A 184 7.77 -6.20 -5.85
CA THR A 184 6.81 -5.35 -6.55
C THR A 184 7.31 -3.91 -6.67
N GLN A 185 7.89 -3.33 -5.61
CA GLN A 185 8.45 -1.98 -5.64
C GLN A 185 9.58 -1.85 -6.66
N LEU A 186 10.49 -2.83 -6.72
CA LEU A 186 11.60 -2.82 -7.68
C LEU A 186 11.09 -2.94 -9.12
N PHE A 187 10.15 -3.85 -9.37
CA PHE A 187 9.50 -3.99 -10.68
C PHE A 187 8.84 -2.67 -11.11
N LEU A 188 8.08 -2.06 -10.22
CA LEU A 188 7.40 -0.79 -10.48
C LEU A 188 8.39 0.35 -10.74
N ALA A 189 9.47 0.45 -9.96
CA ALA A 189 10.51 1.46 -10.15
C ALA A 189 11.09 1.39 -11.57
N LEU A 190 11.42 0.19 -12.05
CA LEU A 190 11.93 -0.04 -13.40
C LEU A 190 10.88 0.30 -14.48
N LYS A 191 9.61 -0.10 -14.27
CA LYS A 191 8.50 0.19 -15.18
C LYS A 191 8.26 1.69 -15.28
N MET A 192 8.13 2.38 -14.15
CA MET A 192 7.90 3.83 -14.09
C MET A 192 9.11 4.63 -14.62
N GLY A 193 10.33 4.18 -14.34
CA GLY A 193 11.57 4.81 -14.81
C GLY A 193 11.64 4.91 -16.34
N ARG A 194 11.11 3.92 -17.06
CA ARG A 194 11.05 3.94 -18.54
C ARG A 194 10.17 5.06 -19.09
N ASN A 195 9.12 5.44 -18.36
CA ASN A 195 8.18 6.50 -18.76
C ASN A 195 8.55 7.88 -18.18
N LEU A 196 9.63 7.97 -17.41
CA LEU A 196 10.08 9.20 -16.75
C LEU A 196 10.31 10.37 -17.74
N PRO A 197 10.95 10.18 -18.93
CA PRO A 197 11.13 11.26 -19.88
C PRO A 197 9.80 11.84 -20.37
N ALA A 198 8.81 11.00 -20.65
CA ALA A 198 7.49 11.45 -21.08
C ALA A 198 6.76 12.22 -19.96
N ALA A 199 6.87 11.77 -18.72
CA ALA A 199 6.29 12.46 -17.57
C ALA A 199 6.93 13.83 -17.32
N LEU A 200 8.24 13.96 -17.51
CA LEU A 200 8.96 15.24 -17.45
C LEU A 200 8.47 16.21 -18.52
N LEU A 201 8.38 15.76 -19.78
CA LEU A 201 7.94 16.60 -20.90
C LEU A 201 6.48 17.08 -20.74
N ASN A 202 5.63 16.24 -20.14
CA ASN A 202 4.22 16.55 -19.89
C ASN A 202 3.96 17.30 -18.58
N GLY A 203 4.99 17.61 -17.78
CA GLY A 203 4.84 18.28 -16.48
C GLY A 203 4.06 17.47 -15.45
N ASN A 204 4.03 16.12 -15.56
CA ASN A 204 3.27 15.25 -14.66
C ASN A 204 4.01 15.07 -13.32
N GLY A 205 3.85 16.02 -12.39
CA GLY A 205 4.49 16.05 -11.09
C GLY A 205 4.16 14.86 -10.20
N ASP A 206 2.92 14.36 -10.23
CA ASP A 206 2.49 13.17 -9.50
C ASP A 206 3.26 11.92 -9.94
N TYR A 207 3.35 11.69 -11.24
CA TYR A 207 4.11 10.55 -11.77
C TYR A 207 5.59 10.64 -11.44
N LEU A 208 6.19 11.85 -11.54
CA LEU A 208 7.58 12.10 -11.19
C LEU A 208 7.86 11.78 -9.71
N LEU A 209 7.03 12.32 -8.81
CA LEU A 209 7.18 12.10 -7.38
C LEU A 209 7.08 10.59 -7.04
N LYS A 210 6.09 9.90 -7.59
CA LYS A 210 5.91 8.46 -7.37
C LYS A 210 7.05 7.62 -7.94
N THR A 211 7.56 8.00 -9.11
CA THR A 211 8.74 7.34 -9.69
C THR A 211 9.95 7.49 -8.76
N LEU A 212 10.23 8.70 -8.27
CA LEU A 212 11.31 8.93 -7.31
C LEU A 212 11.13 8.10 -6.03
N GLN A 213 9.90 8.04 -5.49
CA GLN A 213 9.59 7.25 -4.31
C GLN A 213 9.80 5.75 -4.53
N ALA A 214 9.50 5.23 -5.71
CA ALA A 214 9.70 3.82 -6.05
C ALA A 214 11.20 3.43 -6.05
N PHE A 215 12.10 4.36 -6.39
CA PHE A 215 13.55 4.16 -6.31
C PHE A 215 14.14 4.31 -4.91
N ILE A 216 13.42 4.92 -3.96
CA ILE A 216 13.91 5.05 -2.58
C ILE A 216 13.80 3.68 -1.88
N ALA A 217 14.89 3.27 -1.23
CA ALA A 217 14.90 2.05 -0.43
C ALA A 217 13.82 2.07 0.66
N PRO A 218 13.24 0.90 1.03
CA PRO A 218 12.32 0.82 2.16
C PRO A 218 12.89 1.52 3.41
N ARG A 219 12.05 2.25 4.13
CA ARG A 219 12.46 3.12 5.26
C ARG A 219 13.30 2.41 6.33
N SER A 220 13.01 1.14 6.60
CA SER A 220 13.81 0.32 7.54
C SER A 220 15.24 0.07 7.05
N ILE A 221 15.41 -0.13 5.74
CA ILE A 221 16.72 -0.28 5.10
C ILE A 221 17.44 1.08 5.11
N LEU A 222 16.72 2.16 4.79
CA LEU A 222 17.27 3.51 4.84
C LEU A 222 17.76 3.88 6.25
N LEU A 223 16.99 3.57 7.30
CA LEU A 223 17.41 3.75 8.69
C LEU A 223 18.68 2.96 9.02
N ALA A 224 18.76 1.70 8.58
CA ALA A 224 19.93 0.87 8.79
C ALA A 224 21.17 1.43 8.09
N LEU A 225 21.04 1.89 6.85
CA LEU A 225 22.15 2.50 6.08
C LEU A 225 22.63 3.80 6.72
N ILE A 226 21.71 4.72 7.07
CA ILE A 226 22.05 5.98 7.71
C ILE A 226 22.73 5.72 9.06
N GLY A 227 22.19 4.80 9.87
CA GLY A 227 22.79 4.40 11.14
C GLY A 227 24.19 3.79 10.98
N PHE A 228 24.37 2.91 9.99
CA PHE A 228 25.66 2.33 9.66
C PHE A 228 26.70 3.41 9.27
N PHE A 229 26.34 4.30 8.35
CA PHE A 229 27.25 5.40 7.96
C PHE A 229 27.52 6.36 9.12
N SER A 230 26.54 6.63 9.99
CA SER A 230 26.75 7.44 11.19
C SER A 230 27.83 6.84 12.10
N CYS A 231 27.76 5.52 12.35
CA CYS A 231 28.73 4.83 13.20
C CYS A 231 30.12 4.72 12.55
N VAL A 232 30.19 4.32 11.28
CA VAL A 232 31.46 4.16 10.57
C VAL A 232 32.20 5.50 10.48
N LEU A 233 31.51 6.56 10.06
CA LEU A 233 32.12 7.89 9.96
C LEU A 233 32.47 8.48 11.33
N CYS A 234 31.81 8.09 12.41
CA CYS A 234 32.19 8.50 13.76
C CYS A 234 33.63 8.05 14.11
N ILE A 235 34.04 6.87 13.57
CA ILE A 235 35.39 6.33 13.81
C ILE A 235 36.42 6.99 12.89
N PHE A 236 36.11 7.12 11.58
CA PHE A 236 37.10 7.57 10.58
C PHE A 236 37.12 9.10 10.36
N SER A 237 35.99 9.78 10.56
CA SER A 237 35.84 11.22 10.34
C SER A 237 34.70 11.78 11.19
N PRO A 238 34.93 12.06 12.48
CA PRO A 238 33.86 12.50 13.40
C PRO A 238 33.08 13.73 12.90
N ALA A 239 33.80 14.72 12.33
CA ALA A 239 33.17 15.92 11.77
C ALA A 239 32.18 15.58 10.63
N SER A 240 32.51 14.62 9.77
CA SER A 240 31.63 14.15 8.68
C SER A 240 30.47 13.33 9.16
N SER A 241 30.54 12.72 10.35
CA SER A 241 29.47 11.92 10.93
C SER A 241 28.28 12.75 11.43
N ILE A 242 28.51 14.00 11.81
CA ILE A 242 27.50 14.89 12.42
C ILE A 242 26.25 15.01 11.53
N LYS A 243 26.43 15.24 10.23
CA LYS A 243 25.31 15.34 9.28
C LYS A 243 24.46 14.06 9.22
N TRP A 244 25.08 12.88 9.35
CA TRP A 244 24.39 11.60 9.32
C TRP A 244 23.60 11.35 10.60
N TRP A 245 24.14 11.75 11.77
CA TRP A 245 23.42 11.73 13.04
C TRP A 245 22.22 12.67 13.02
N ILE A 246 22.38 13.89 12.50
CA ILE A 246 21.27 14.84 12.34
C ILE A 246 20.20 14.22 11.44
N LEU A 247 20.57 13.66 10.29
CA LEU A 247 19.64 13.00 9.37
C LEU A 247 18.91 11.82 10.03
N LEU A 248 19.62 11.01 10.81
CA LEU A 248 19.04 9.88 11.55
C LEU A 248 18.01 10.36 12.59
N ILE A 249 18.33 11.42 13.32
CA ILE A 249 17.40 12.02 14.31
C ILE A 249 16.17 12.59 13.61
N LEU A 250 16.36 13.34 12.53
CA LEU A 250 15.24 13.92 11.77
C LEU A 250 14.34 12.84 11.17
N LEU A 251 14.92 11.78 10.60
CA LEU A 251 14.14 10.67 10.04
C LEU A 251 13.35 9.92 11.11
N ASN A 252 13.98 9.60 12.25
CA ASN A 252 13.28 8.96 13.37
C ASN A 252 12.19 9.87 13.94
N GLY A 253 12.45 11.17 14.07
CA GLY A 253 11.46 12.16 14.50
C GLY A 253 10.26 12.22 13.56
N ALA A 254 10.50 12.27 12.24
CA ALA A 254 9.45 12.26 11.24
C ALA A 254 8.60 10.97 11.30
N LEU A 255 9.23 9.81 11.41
CA LEU A 255 8.53 8.52 11.54
C LEU A 255 7.74 8.43 12.85
N TYR A 256 8.29 8.93 13.95
CA TYR A 256 7.59 9.02 15.23
C TYR A 256 6.33 9.89 15.12
N LEU A 257 6.43 11.06 14.51
CA LEU A 257 5.30 11.97 14.33
C LEU A 257 4.24 11.42 13.37
N ALA A 258 4.64 10.57 12.42
CA ALA A 258 3.72 9.93 11.47
C ALA A 258 2.81 8.87 12.11
N ILE A 259 3.14 8.36 13.29
CA ILE A 259 2.26 7.45 14.07
C ILE A 259 1.20 8.28 14.79
N PRO A 260 -0.10 7.88 14.77
CA PRO A 260 -1.15 8.58 15.52
C PRO A 260 -0.87 8.67 17.02
N SER A 261 -1.26 9.80 17.66
CA SER A 261 -0.95 10.06 19.06
C SER A 261 -1.45 8.99 20.02
N ASN A 262 -2.68 8.50 19.84
CA ASN A 262 -3.24 7.40 20.63
C ASN A 262 -2.38 6.13 20.59
N MET A 263 -1.82 5.81 19.43
CA MET A 263 -0.95 4.65 19.24
C MET A 263 0.45 4.91 19.85
N ARG A 264 0.99 6.12 19.69
CA ARG A 264 2.26 6.53 20.30
C ARG A 264 2.24 6.40 21.83
N TYR A 265 1.24 6.97 22.49
CA TYR A 265 1.14 6.92 23.96
C TYR A 265 1.00 5.50 24.49
N LYS A 266 0.25 4.66 23.81
CA LYS A 266 -0.10 3.34 24.32
C LYS A 266 0.92 2.25 23.98
N TYR A 267 1.56 2.32 22.81
CA TYR A 267 2.28 1.18 22.25
C TYR A 267 3.72 1.44 21.82
N MET A 268 4.26 2.66 21.98
CA MET A 268 5.56 3.03 21.44
C MET A 268 6.70 2.11 21.93
N SER A 269 6.74 1.77 23.20
CA SER A 269 7.79 0.88 23.75
C SER A 269 7.78 -0.52 23.10
N ARG A 270 6.59 -1.05 22.80
CA ARG A 270 6.44 -2.35 22.12
C ARG A 270 6.86 -2.23 20.64
N ILE A 271 6.47 -1.16 19.95
CA ILE A 271 6.85 -0.89 18.55
C ILE A 271 8.38 -0.77 18.44
N LEU A 272 9.01 0.03 19.29
CA LEU A 272 10.47 0.21 19.29
C LEU A 272 11.24 -1.09 19.58
N ARG A 273 10.72 -1.94 20.45
CA ARG A 273 11.34 -3.23 20.74
C ARG A 273 11.35 -4.16 19.53
N GLN A 274 10.34 -4.11 18.68
CA GLN A 274 10.23 -4.94 17.48
C GLN A 274 10.96 -4.35 16.26
N THR A 275 11.28 -3.06 16.27
CA THR A 275 11.91 -2.37 15.14
C THR A 275 13.24 -3.01 14.73
N PRO A 276 14.19 -3.36 15.60
CA PRO A 276 15.45 -3.99 15.19
C PRO A 276 15.24 -5.34 14.48
N TYR A 277 14.34 -6.17 15.01
CA TYR A 277 13.97 -7.43 14.39
C TYR A 277 13.39 -7.22 12.98
N PHE A 278 12.50 -6.24 12.81
CA PHE A 278 11.94 -5.89 11.51
C PHE A 278 13.00 -5.41 10.51
N VAL A 279 13.95 -4.60 10.96
CA VAL A 279 15.08 -4.15 10.12
C VAL A 279 15.90 -5.34 9.62
N ILE A 280 16.20 -6.31 10.50
CA ILE A 280 16.91 -7.55 10.13
C ILE A 280 16.13 -8.33 9.08
N ILE A 281 14.82 -8.54 9.27
CA ILE A 281 13.95 -9.20 8.28
C ILE A 281 14.04 -8.50 6.92
N MET A 282 13.96 -7.17 6.91
CA MET A 282 14.00 -6.39 5.67
C MET A 282 15.36 -6.50 4.96
N LEU A 283 16.47 -6.49 5.71
CA LEU A 283 17.80 -6.70 5.14
C LEU A 283 17.96 -8.11 4.57
N LEU A 284 17.53 -9.15 5.30
CA LEU A 284 17.56 -10.53 4.83
C LEU A 284 16.72 -10.74 3.56
N ASN A 285 15.59 -10.07 3.44
CA ASN A 285 14.73 -10.16 2.26
C ASN A 285 15.41 -9.63 0.99
N LEU A 286 16.34 -8.65 1.08
CA LEU A 286 17.08 -8.17 -0.08
C LEU A 286 17.91 -9.27 -0.77
N PHE A 287 18.45 -10.22 0.01
CA PHE A 287 19.25 -11.32 -0.53
C PHE A 287 18.41 -12.46 -1.15
N HIS A 288 17.08 -12.45 -0.94
CA HIS A 288 16.17 -13.52 -1.35
C HIS A 288 15.13 -13.08 -2.39
N LEU A 289 15.42 -12.04 -3.18
CA LEU A 289 14.47 -11.50 -4.19
C LEU A 289 14.45 -12.32 -5.50
N LYS A 290 15.39 -13.24 -5.74
CA LYS A 290 15.46 -14.02 -6.99
C LYS A 290 14.22 -14.90 -7.17
N GLY A 291 13.55 -14.78 -8.34
CA GLY A 291 12.44 -15.66 -8.76
C GLY A 291 11.03 -15.20 -8.38
N MET A 292 10.81 -13.91 -8.06
CA MET A 292 9.51 -13.38 -7.63
C MET A 292 8.99 -12.21 -8.49
N ALA A 293 9.60 -11.95 -9.65
CA ALA A 293 9.11 -10.96 -10.61
C ALA A 293 8.25 -11.63 -11.70
#